data_2e4b8fd6d3b73d6d66ce27a164daf665
#
_entry.id   2e4b8fd6d3b73d6d66ce27a164daf665
#
_cell.length_a   1.000
_cell.length_b   1.000
_cell.length_c   1.000
_cell.angle_alpha   90.00
_cell.angle_beta   90.00
_cell.angle_gamma   90.00
#
_symmetry.space_group_name_H-M   'P 1'
#
loop_
_entity.id
_entity.type
_entity.pdbx_description
1 polymer ?
#
loop_
_entity_poly.entity_id
_entity_poly.type
_entity_poly.pdbx_seq_one_letter_code
_entity_poly.pdbx_strand_id
1 'polypeptide(L)'
;NPPVKYGVLSQDDVVSAAQAEFFGAPISQTFLGSDITTVKIVTVILIAFMSLTTFTTQRQLMMKGMPKMDSSNNMMLQQQKIMLYAFPVIFAITGVNFPVGVLIYWSTTNLWTWGQQFYVIKRNPTPGSPAYEELHKKRTRKSGVVEPETDVAPSEEEVKGQRKQPKKKKKKK
;
A
#
# COMPACT_ATOMS: atom_id res chain seq x y z
N ASN A 1 39.05 13.24 -21.34
CA ASN A 1 37.87 13.63 -20.61
C ASN A 1 37.88 12.91 -19.28
N PRO A 2 37.83 13.63 -18.14
CA PRO A 2 37.69 12.96 -16.84
C PRO A 2 36.38 12.22 -16.81
N PRO A 3 36.30 11.03 -16.15
CA PRO A 3 35.08 10.26 -16.07
C PRO A 3 33.97 11.11 -15.40
N VAL A 4 32.85 11.25 -16.09
CA VAL A 4 31.72 11.98 -15.56
C VAL A 4 31.14 11.17 -14.39
N LYS A 5 31.30 11.68 -13.18
CA LYS A 5 30.72 11.06 -11.97
C LYS A 5 29.27 11.50 -11.79
N TYR A 6 28.35 10.57 -11.80
CA TYR A 6 26.94 10.81 -11.47
C TYR A 6 26.69 10.52 -9.97
N GLY A 7 27.17 11.42 -9.12
CA GLY A 7 27.08 11.23 -7.67
C GLY A 7 27.98 10.10 -7.16
N VAL A 8 27.39 9.07 -6.57
CA VAL A 8 28.09 7.88 -6.03
C VAL A 8 28.35 6.82 -7.11
N LEU A 9 27.68 6.92 -8.27
CA LEU A 9 27.76 5.93 -9.35
C LEU A 9 28.98 6.17 -10.22
N SER A 10 29.68 5.09 -10.58
CA SER A 10 30.72 5.11 -11.58
C SER A 10 30.12 5.14 -12.99
N GLN A 11 30.92 5.53 -13.99
CA GLN A 11 30.48 5.51 -15.38
C GLN A 11 30.12 4.08 -15.85
N ASP A 12 30.85 3.09 -15.38
CA ASP A 12 30.60 1.67 -15.69
C ASP A 12 29.28 1.18 -15.11
N ASP A 13 28.90 1.63 -13.91
CA ASP A 13 27.61 1.31 -13.30
C ASP A 13 26.46 1.89 -14.12
N VAL A 14 26.60 3.12 -14.62
CA VAL A 14 25.60 3.78 -15.46
C VAL A 14 25.43 3.07 -16.79
N VAL A 15 26.56 2.69 -17.42
CA VAL A 15 26.54 1.92 -18.70
C VAL A 15 25.93 0.54 -18.49
N SER A 16 26.30 -0.15 -17.42
CA SER A 16 25.73 -1.46 -17.07
C SER A 16 24.23 -1.40 -16.82
N ALA A 17 23.76 -0.36 -16.10
CA ALA A 17 22.34 -0.14 -15.87
C ALA A 17 21.58 0.20 -17.17
N ALA A 18 22.20 0.95 -18.09
CA ALA A 18 21.60 1.28 -19.38
C ALA A 18 21.47 0.05 -20.31
N GLN A 19 22.33 -0.95 -20.14
CA GLN A 19 22.32 -2.20 -20.92
C GLN A 19 21.50 -3.31 -20.25
N ALA A 20 21.04 -3.09 -19.00
CA ALA A 20 20.28 -4.10 -18.28
C ALA A 20 18.92 -4.34 -18.93
N GLU A 21 18.55 -5.61 -19.01
CA GLU A 21 17.30 -6.06 -19.62
C GLU A 21 16.50 -6.95 -18.65
N PHE A 22 15.19 -6.86 -18.77
CA PHE A 22 14.23 -7.70 -18.04
C PHE A 22 13.36 -8.44 -19.05
N PHE A 23 13.53 -9.75 -19.15
CA PHE A 23 12.90 -10.61 -20.18
C PHE A 23 13.10 -10.08 -21.61
N GLY A 24 14.30 -9.57 -21.93
CA GLY A 24 14.62 -9.00 -23.24
C GLY A 24 14.03 -7.60 -23.48
N ALA A 25 13.53 -6.94 -22.44
CA ALA A 25 13.11 -5.54 -22.49
C ALA A 25 14.16 -4.69 -21.77
N PRO A 26 14.85 -3.75 -22.43
CA PRO A 26 15.75 -2.82 -21.78
C PRO A 26 15.02 -2.02 -20.70
N ILE A 27 15.56 -2.02 -19.48
CA ILE A 27 14.89 -1.41 -18.31
C ILE A 27 14.79 0.12 -18.39
N SER A 28 15.60 0.75 -19.21
CA SER A 28 15.61 2.19 -19.45
C SER A 28 14.50 2.66 -20.42
N GLN A 29 13.91 1.75 -21.19
CA GLN A 29 12.90 2.07 -22.19
C GLN A 29 11.50 2.24 -21.58
N THR A 30 10.68 3.08 -22.25
CA THR A 30 9.27 3.30 -21.91
C THR A 30 8.36 2.69 -22.96
N PHE A 31 7.09 2.44 -22.60
CA PHE A 31 6.11 1.91 -23.56
C PHE A 31 5.90 2.82 -24.79
N LEU A 32 5.81 4.14 -24.56
CA LEU A 32 5.59 5.11 -25.63
C LEU A 32 6.87 5.48 -26.39
N GLY A 33 8.03 5.40 -25.72
CA GLY A 33 9.32 5.79 -26.30
C GLY A 33 10.07 4.67 -27.02
N SER A 34 9.51 3.45 -27.07
CA SER A 34 10.17 2.29 -27.67
C SER A 34 9.30 1.64 -28.75
N ASP A 35 9.93 1.28 -29.85
CA ASP A 35 9.30 0.46 -30.90
C ASP A 35 9.49 -1.06 -30.67
N ILE A 36 10.22 -1.43 -29.61
CA ILE A 36 10.50 -2.81 -29.26
C ILE A 36 9.23 -3.47 -28.69
N THR A 37 8.71 -4.47 -29.39
CA THR A 37 7.48 -5.19 -28.97
C THR A 37 7.60 -5.80 -27.59
N THR A 38 8.78 -6.33 -27.22
CA THR A 38 9.04 -6.91 -25.89
C THR A 38 8.85 -5.87 -24.78
N VAL A 39 9.32 -4.63 -24.96
CA VAL A 39 9.11 -3.53 -24.02
C VAL A 39 7.64 -3.28 -23.81
N LYS A 40 6.85 -3.23 -24.89
CA LYS A 40 5.39 -2.99 -24.82
C LYS A 40 4.68 -4.12 -24.05
N ILE A 41 5.01 -5.37 -24.35
CA ILE A 41 4.40 -6.54 -23.68
C ILE A 41 4.75 -6.55 -22.18
N VAL A 42 6.03 -6.40 -21.84
CA VAL A 42 6.51 -6.40 -20.43
C VAL A 42 5.85 -5.25 -19.66
N THR A 43 5.79 -4.05 -20.25
CA THR A 43 5.14 -2.89 -19.62
C THR A 43 3.66 -3.15 -19.32
N VAL A 44 2.90 -3.68 -20.28
CA VAL A 44 1.48 -4.00 -20.09
C VAL A 44 1.29 -5.04 -18.98
N ILE A 45 2.10 -6.09 -18.96
CA ILE A 45 2.05 -7.13 -17.93
C ILE A 45 2.34 -6.52 -16.54
N LEU A 46 3.38 -5.69 -16.42
CA LEU A 46 3.73 -5.05 -15.14
C LEU A 46 2.63 -4.10 -14.67
N ILE A 47 2.06 -3.28 -15.56
CA ILE A 47 0.96 -2.37 -15.23
C ILE A 47 -0.28 -3.17 -14.79
N ALA A 48 -0.64 -4.23 -15.51
CA ALA A 48 -1.78 -5.07 -15.14
C ALA A 48 -1.55 -5.75 -13.78
N PHE A 49 -0.36 -6.26 -13.53
CA PHE A 49 0.04 -6.86 -12.25
C PHE A 49 -0.04 -5.83 -11.11
N MET A 50 0.51 -4.63 -11.29
CA MET A 50 0.44 -3.54 -10.30
C MET A 50 -1.00 -3.14 -10.00
N SER A 51 -1.81 -2.98 -11.04
CA SER A 51 -3.23 -2.61 -10.89
C SER A 51 -4.00 -3.66 -10.11
N LEU A 52 -3.76 -4.95 -10.40
CA LEU A 52 -4.40 -6.07 -9.71
C LEU A 52 -3.97 -6.15 -8.23
N THR A 53 -2.67 -6.05 -7.95
CA THR A 53 -2.14 -6.11 -6.58
C THR A 53 -2.62 -4.92 -5.76
N THR A 54 -2.60 -3.71 -6.32
CA THR A 54 -3.09 -2.50 -5.66
C THR A 54 -4.59 -2.60 -5.38
N PHE A 55 -5.39 -3.00 -6.36
CA PHE A 55 -6.84 -3.20 -6.18
C PHE A 55 -7.14 -4.21 -5.08
N THR A 56 -6.45 -5.35 -5.10
CA THR A 56 -6.64 -6.42 -4.12
C THR A 56 -6.26 -5.97 -2.71
N THR A 57 -5.14 -5.23 -2.57
CA THR A 57 -4.68 -4.66 -1.30
C THR A 57 -5.70 -3.69 -0.73
N GLN A 58 -6.16 -2.74 -1.54
CA GLN A 58 -7.15 -1.74 -1.12
C GLN A 58 -8.49 -2.36 -0.74
N ARG A 59 -8.98 -3.29 -1.57
CA ARG A 59 -10.22 -4.01 -1.28
C ARG A 59 -10.12 -4.79 0.03
N GLN A 60 -9.00 -5.46 0.28
CA GLN A 60 -8.80 -6.23 1.49
C GLN A 60 -8.74 -5.35 2.73
N LEU A 61 -8.03 -4.21 2.63
CA LEU A 61 -7.96 -3.23 3.70
C LEU A 61 -9.36 -2.70 4.06
N MET A 62 -10.15 -2.32 3.07
CA MET A 62 -11.52 -1.82 3.27
C MET A 62 -12.45 -2.87 3.86
N MET A 63 -12.40 -4.11 3.38
CA MET A 63 -13.35 -5.15 3.79
C MET A 63 -13.00 -5.82 5.12
N LYS A 64 -11.71 -5.95 5.43
CA LYS A 64 -11.24 -6.74 6.58
C LYS A 64 -10.36 -5.98 7.55
N GLY A 65 -9.66 -4.96 7.09
CA GLY A 65 -8.66 -4.25 7.87
C GLY A 65 -9.18 -3.04 8.66
N MET A 66 -10.28 -2.45 8.22
CA MET A 66 -10.84 -1.24 8.86
C MET A 66 -12.00 -1.57 9.79
N PRO A 67 -12.15 -0.83 10.91
CA PRO A 67 -13.34 -0.90 11.76
C PRO A 67 -14.59 -0.57 10.94
N LYS A 68 -15.72 -1.17 11.33
CA LYS A 68 -17.02 -0.84 10.74
C LYS A 68 -17.32 0.63 11.05
N MET A 69 -17.41 1.45 10.02
CA MET A 69 -17.81 2.85 10.16
C MET A 69 -19.32 2.95 10.16
N ASP A 70 -19.84 3.78 11.07
CA ASP A 70 -21.24 4.14 11.07
C ASP A 70 -21.63 4.79 9.75
N SER A 71 -22.81 4.44 9.26
CA SER A 71 -23.36 4.92 7.98
C SER A 71 -23.57 6.45 7.92
N SER A 72 -23.36 7.15 9.04
CA SER A 72 -23.40 8.63 9.10
C SER A 72 -22.23 9.30 8.34
N ASN A 73 -21.12 8.61 8.10
CA ASN A 73 -19.94 9.13 7.41
C ASN A 73 -19.90 8.70 5.92
N ASN A 74 -20.99 8.94 5.19
CA ASN A 74 -21.09 8.61 3.76
C ASN A 74 -19.95 9.19 2.91
N MET A 75 -19.42 10.38 3.25
CA MET A 75 -18.34 11.03 2.52
C MET A 75 -17.04 10.22 2.58
N MET A 76 -16.67 9.70 3.74
CA MET A 76 -15.44 8.91 3.92
C MET A 76 -15.51 7.56 3.21
N LEU A 77 -16.68 6.90 3.26
CA LEU A 77 -16.93 5.66 2.52
C LEU A 77 -16.87 5.89 1.00
N GLN A 78 -17.40 7.02 0.53
CA GLN A 78 -17.36 7.39 -0.88
C GLN A 78 -15.93 7.68 -1.32
N GLN A 79 -15.14 8.41 -0.54
CA GLN A 79 -13.72 8.67 -0.82
C GLN A 79 -12.92 7.36 -0.91
N GLN A 80 -13.16 6.41 -0.01
CA GLN A 80 -12.50 5.10 -0.05
C GLN A 80 -12.86 4.32 -1.33
N LYS A 81 -14.12 4.35 -1.75
CA LYS A 81 -14.55 3.70 -3.01
C LYS A 81 -13.90 4.36 -4.23
N ILE A 82 -13.82 5.69 -4.26
CA ILE A 82 -13.13 6.42 -5.32
C ILE A 82 -11.66 6.00 -5.39
N MET A 83 -10.97 5.96 -4.25
CA MET A 83 -9.58 5.50 -4.22
C MET A 83 -9.43 4.07 -4.74
N LEU A 84 -10.34 3.15 -4.38
CA LEU A 84 -10.28 1.76 -4.81
C LEU A 84 -10.26 1.60 -6.33
N TYR A 85 -11.07 2.40 -7.03
CA TYR A 85 -11.22 2.30 -8.48
C TYR A 85 -10.33 3.28 -9.26
N ALA A 86 -10.09 4.47 -8.71
CA ALA A 86 -9.30 5.50 -9.39
C ALA A 86 -7.81 5.15 -9.46
N PHE A 87 -7.23 4.60 -8.38
CA PHE A 87 -5.81 4.28 -8.35
C PHE A 87 -5.35 3.32 -9.45
N PRO A 88 -6.00 2.16 -9.67
CA PRO A 88 -5.60 1.26 -10.75
C PRO A 88 -5.68 1.92 -12.14
N VAL A 89 -6.69 2.76 -12.36
CA VAL A 89 -6.87 3.47 -13.64
C VAL A 89 -5.79 4.52 -13.84
N ILE A 90 -5.47 5.30 -12.80
CA ILE A 90 -4.40 6.30 -12.85
C ILE A 90 -3.07 5.62 -13.15
N PHE A 91 -2.75 4.50 -12.48
CA PHE A 91 -1.53 3.74 -12.76
C PHE A 91 -1.49 3.15 -14.16
N ALA A 92 -2.63 2.71 -14.70
CA ALA A 92 -2.71 2.23 -16.07
C ALA A 92 -2.38 3.33 -17.09
N ILE A 93 -2.91 4.54 -16.88
CA ILE A 93 -2.70 5.69 -17.78
C ILE A 93 -1.28 6.27 -17.63
N THR A 94 -0.78 6.41 -16.41
CA THR A 94 0.53 7.03 -16.17
C THR A 94 1.68 6.06 -16.37
N GLY A 95 1.46 4.78 -16.12
CA GLY A 95 2.46 3.72 -16.19
C GLY A 95 3.16 3.60 -17.55
N VAL A 96 2.47 3.89 -18.64
CA VAL A 96 3.03 3.83 -20.00
C VAL A 96 4.15 4.85 -20.25
N ASN A 97 4.23 5.89 -19.42
CA ASN A 97 5.27 6.92 -19.51
C ASN A 97 6.52 6.61 -18.67
N PHE A 98 6.45 5.59 -17.82
CA PHE A 98 7.57 5.23 -16.95
C PHE A 98 8.48 4.17 -17.58
N PRO A 99 9.80 4.24 -17.34
CA PRO A 99 10.73 3.20 -17.72
C PRO A 99 10.39 1.86 -17.10
N VAL A 100 10.66 0.76 -17.81
CA VAL A 100 10.41 -0.62 -17.35
C VAL A 100 11.04 -0.87 -15.98
N GLY A 101 12.25 -0.34 -15.72
CA GLY A 101 12.92 -0.48 -14.42
C GLY A 101 12.13 0.10 -13.25
N VAL A 102 11.47 1.25 -13.43
CA VAL A 102 10.61 1.86 -12.42
C VAL A 102 9.37 1.00 -12.16
N LEU A 103 8.79 0.44 -13.22
CA LEU A 103 7.63 -0.44 -13.09
C LEU A 103 7.98 -1.76 -12.38
N ILE A 104 9.18 -2.30 -12.59
CA ILE A 104 9.68 -3.48 -11.86
C ILE A 104 9.81 -3.16 -10.37
N TYR A 105 10.44 -2.03 -10.03
CA TYR A 105 10.59 -1.59 -8.65
C TYR A 105 9.22 -1.44 -7.95
N TRP A 106 8.28 -0.75 -8.60
CA TRP A 106 6.93 -0.57 -8.04
C TRP A 106 6.15 -1.89 -7.96
N SER A 107 6.28 -2.77 -8.94
CA SER A 107 5.67 -4.10 -8.92
C SER A 107 6.17 -4.94 -7.73
N THR A 108 7.48 -4.92 -7.48
CA THR A 108 8.09 -5.62 -6.35
C THR A 108 7.62 -5.04 -5.02
N THR A 109 7.57 -3.71 -4.89
CA THR A 109 7.07 -3.02 -3.69
C THR A 109 5.60 -3.32 -3.44
N ASN A 110 4.78 -3.33 -4.49
CA ASN A 110 3.36 -3.68 -4.38
C ASN A 110 3.16 -5.13 -3.96
N LEU A 111 3.94 -6.06 -4.51
CA LEU A 111 3.90 -7.47 -4.11
C LEU A 111 4.27 -7.65 -2.64
N TRP A 112 5.32 -6.97 -2.19
CA TRP A 112 5.72 -6.97 -0.78
C TRP A 112 4.61 -6.44 0.12
N THR A 113 4.06 -5.27 -0.23
CA THR A 113 2.96 -4.64 0.52
C THR A 113 1.73 -5.53 0.55
N TRP A 114 1.38 -6.15 -0.57
CA TRP A 114 0.27 -7.10 -0.67
C TRP A 114 0.45 -8.28 0.30
N GLY A 115 1.61 -8.95 0.29
CA GLY A 115 1.93 -10.05 1.20
C GLY A 115 1.94 -9.61 2.67
N GLN A 116 2.57 -8.47 2.97
CA GLN A 116 2.62 -7.89 4.31
C GLN A 116 1.22 -7.58 4.84
N GLN A 117 0.35 -7.00 4.01
CA GLN A 117 -1.02 -6.66 4.39
C GLN A 117 -1.85 -7.91 4.75
N PHE A 118 -1.72 -8.99 3.97
CA PHE A 118 -2.35 -10.27 4.29
C PHE A 118 -1.87 -10.82 5.63
N TYR A 119 -0.58 -10.78 5.88
CA TYR A 119 0.01 -11.25 7.13
C TYR A 119 -0.49 -10.46 8.33
N VAL A 120 -0.47 -9.11 8.24
CA VAL A 120 -0.87 -8.22 9.34
C VAL A 120 -2.36 -8.38 9.65
N ILE A 121 -3.24 -8.35 8.66
CA ILE A 121 -4.70 -8.51 8.86
C ILE A 121 -5.01 -9.87 9.51
N LYS A 122 -4.27 -10.93 9.16
CA LYS A 122 -4.48 -12.27 9.72
C LYS A 122 -3.93 -12.43 11.12
N ARG A 123 -2.77 -11.83 11.43
CA ARG A 123 -2.06 -12.00 12.71
C ARG A 123 -2.48 -10.99 13.77
N ASN A 124 -2.56 -9.72 13.36
CA ASN A 124 -2.81 -8.58 14.23
C ASN A 124 -3.90 -7.69 13.60
N PRO A 125 -5.15 -8.16 13.52
CA PRO A 125 -6.23 -7.35 12.96
C PRO A 125 -6.51 -6.15 13.87
N THR A 126 -6.90 -5.03 13.24
CA THR A 126 -7.27 -3.81 13.93
C THR A 126 -8.52 -4.03 14.80
N PRO A 127 -8.54 -3.61 16.07
CA PRO A 127 -9.73 -3.71 16.92
C PRO A 127 -10.97 -3.10 16.26
N GLY A 128 -12.12 -3.77 16.38
CA GLY A 128 -13.36 -3.35 15.71
C GLY A 128 -13.46 -3.66 14.21
N SER A 129 -12.44 -4.27 13.61
CA SER A 129 -12.49 -4.71 12.22
C SER A 129 -13.14 -6.09 12.08
N PRO A 130 -13.73 -6.44 10.92
CA PRO A 130 -14.28 -7.77 10.68
C PRO A 130 -13.27 -8.90 10.89
N ALA A 131 -12.00 -8.69 10.54
CA ALA A 131 -10.95 -9.66 10.77
C ALA A 131 -10.67 -9.89 12.27
N TYR A 132 -10.78 -8.85 13.09
CA TYR A 132 -10.67 -8.95 14.54
C TYR A 132 -11.82 -9.78 15.13
N GLU A 133 -13.05 -9.51 14.73
CA GLU A 133 -14.22 -10.29 15.16
C GLU A 133 -14.08 -11.77 14.79
N GLU A 134 -13.65 -12.07 13.55
CA GLU A 134 -13.41 -13.45 13.10
C GLU A 134 -12.34 -14.15 13.95
N LEU A 135 -11.25 -13.45 14.28
CA LEU A 135 -10.17 -13.99 15.09
C LEU A 135 -10.64 -14.28 16.52
N HIS A 136 -11.37 -13.35 17.13
CA HIS A 136 -11.95 -13.51 18.46
C HIS A 136 -12.93 -14.69 18.49
N LYS A 137 -13.89 -14.76 17.59
CA LYS A 137 -14.82 -15.90 17.48
C LYS A 137 -14.11 -17.24 17.36
N LYS A 138 -13.00 -17.31 16.61
CA LYS A 138 -12.19 -18.54 16.47
C LYS A 138 -11.47 -18.89 17.78
N ARG A 139 -10.95 -17.90 18.52
CA ARG A 139 -10.28 -18.10 19.80
C ARG A 139 -11.27 -18.57 20.86
N THR A 140 -12.44 -17.93 20.98
CA THR A 140 -13.50 -18.31 21.92
C THR A 140 -14.01 -19.73 21.68
N ARG A 141 -14.25 -20.11 20.39
CA ARG A 141 -14.61 -21.50 20.05
C ARG A 141 -13.57 -22.54 20.41
N LYS A 142 -12.27 -22.15 20.38
CA LYS A 142 -11.16 -23.06 20.68
C LYS A 142 -10.86 -23.17 22.17
N SER A 143 -11.13 -22.12 22.95
CA SER A 143 -10.90 -22.08 24.40
C SER A 143 -12.08 -22.58 25.22
N GLY A 144 -13.26 -22.78 24.64
CA GLY A 144 -14.47 -23.20 25.35
C GLY A 144 -15.02 -22.16 26.35
N VAL A 145 -14.38 -21.00 26.46
CA VAL A 145 -14.79 -19.89 27.34
C VAL A 145 -15.61 -18.91 26.52
N VAL A 146 -16.88 -18.81 26.84
CA VAL A 146 -17.74 -17.73 26.34
C VAL A 146 -17.37 -16.48 27.15
N GLU A 147 -16.44 -15.65 26.63
CA GLU A 147 -16.29 -14.30 27.16
C GLU A 147 -17.58 -13.51 26.82
N PRO A 148 -18.16 -12.80 27.80
CA PRO A 148 -19.31 -11.96 27.52
C PRO A 148 -18.93 -10.92 26.47
N GLU A 149 -19.81 -10.69 25.49
CA GLU A 149 -19.74 -9.57 24.55
C GLU A 149 -19.70 -8.27 25.37
N THR A 150 -18.52 -7.84 25.75
CA THR A 150 -18.33 -6.45 26.15
C THR A 150 -18.34 -5.65 24.85
N ASP A 151 -19.44 -4.99 24.59
CA ASP A 151 -19.50 -3.78 23.78
C ASP A 151 -18.41 -2.83 24.30
N VAL A 152 -17.19 -3.01 23.80
CA VAL A 152 -16.14 -2.03 24.00
C VAL A 152 -16.41 -0.93 22.98
N ALA A 153 -17.36 -0.04 23.35
CA ALA A 153 -17.23 1.35 22.94
C ALA A 153 -15.76 1.73 23.20
N PRO A 154 -15.08 2.50 22.33
CA PRO A 154 -13.70 2.88 22.55
C PRO A 154 -13.62 3.58 23.91
N SER A 155 -13.26 2.83 24.95
CA SER A 155 -12.82 3.42 26.20
C SER A 155 -11.61 4.25 25.81
N GLU A 156 -11.65 5.54 26.14
CA GLU A 156 -10.50 6.42 26.17
C GLU A 156 -9.48 5.81 27.14
N GLU A 157 -8.80 4.74 26.70
CA GLU A 157 -7.54 4.35 27.31
C GLU A 157 -6.59 5.48 27.04
N GLU A 158 -6.38 6.30 28.06
CA GLU A 158 -5.33 7.30 28.13
C GLU A 158 -4.07 6.69 27.56
N VAL A 159 -3.65 7.20 26.39
CA VAL A 159 -2.36 6.89 25.80
C VAL A 159 -1.31 7.38 26.81
N LYS A 160 -0.86 6.47 27.69
CA LYS A 160 0.25 6.73 28.61
C LYS A 160 1.48 7.06 27.79
N GLY A 161 1.70 8.36 27.54
CA GLY A 161 2.87 8.85 26.82
C GLY A 161 2.73 10.23 26.20
N GLN A 162 1.55 10.80 26.08
CA GLN A 162 1.43 12.18 25.62
C GLN A 162 1.62 13.15 26.80
N ARG A 163 2.76 13.86 26.77
CA ARG A 163 3.12 14.92 27.69
C ARG A 163 2.02 16.00 27.65
N LYS A 164 1.24 16.15 28.73
CA LYS A 164 0.21 17.20 28.84
C LYS A 164 0.86 18.57 28.63
N GLN A 165 0.42 19.32 27.63
CA GLN A 165 0.89 20.68 27.41
C GLN A 165 0.50 21.55 28.59
N PRO A 166 1.41 22.43 29.11
CA PRO A 166 1.10 23.32 30.23
C PRO A 166 0.04 24.33 29.83
N LYS A 167 -1.05 24.39 30.61
CA LYS A 167 -2.14 25.36 30.43
C LYS A 167 -1.58 26.79 30.60
N LYS A 168 -1.73 27.64 29.58
CA LYS A 168 -1.41 29.07 29.67
C LYS A 168 -2.19 29.71 30.83
N LYS A 169 -1.45 30.28 31.82
CA LYS A 169 -2.05 31.08 32.89
C LYS A 169 -2.75 32.33 32.29
N LYS A 170 -4.05 32.46 32.46
CA LYS A 170 -4.74 33.72 32.16
C LYS A 170 -4.23 34.81 33.09
N LYS A 171 -3.62 35.85 32.56
CA LYS A 171 -3.32 37.08 33.30
C LYS A 171 -4.66 37.73 33.65
N LYS A 172 -4.94 37.86 34.95
CA LYS A 172 -5.97 38.79 35.47
C LYS A 172 -5.48 40.21 35.22
N LYS A 173 -6.30 41.01 34.54
CA LYS A 173 -6.26 42.45 34.58
C LYS A 173 -6.99 42.94 35.81
#